data_f9a2d70e19ea24125dd49c83c55d763c
#
_entry.id   f9a2d70e19ea24125dd49c83c55d763c
#
_cell.length_a   1.000
_cell.length_b   1.000
_cell.length_c   1.000
_cell.angle_alpha   90.00
_cell.angle_beta   90.00
_cell.angle_gamma   90.00
#
_symmetry.space_group_name_H-M   'P 1'
#
loop_
_entity.id
_entity.type
_entity.pdbx_description
1 polymer ?
#
loop_
_entity_poly.entity_id
_entity_poly.type
_entity_poly.pdbx_seq_one_letter_code
_entity_poly.pdbx_strand_id
1 'polypeptide(L)'
;MSDEKKKNDNSEVLVDQAWRAGDRSKRFYEMTYAGATSFLRRKYSKELNGVDIAVSGVPFDSAVTNRPGCRLGPRAIRSSSVELASLNSYPFGFDPFQHLNVIDYGDCYLNTHKPETIEGAIFTHAKSIIDTNTKMLTFGGDHFISLPLLRAHAEKYGPLSLLQFDSHCDTWEPQGPIDHGTMFLTAVNEGLINVDTSIQVGLRTHNDLDVGIEVIDVRYIHENGIKKSVERILKRINKTNCYMTFDIDFLDPAFAPGTGTPVCGGVATWQALEFI
;
A
#
# COMPACT_ATOMS: atom_id res chain seq x y z
N MET A 1 8.01 41.53 -23.36
CA MET A 1 8.62 40.26 -23.79
C MET A 1 8.38 39.29 -22.64
N SER A 2 7.36 38.50 -22.78
CA SER A 2 6.90 37.54 -21.77
C SER A 2 7.68 36.24 -21.95
N ASP A 3 8.49 35.88 -20.94
CA ASP A 3 9.09 34.56 -20.83
C ASP A 3 7.98 33.52 -20.56
N GLU A 4 7.49 32.93 -21.63
CA GLU A 4 6.74 31.69 -21.54
C GLU A 4 7.68 30.61 -21.03
N LYS A 5 7.57 30.30 -19.74
CA LYS A 5 8.12 29.05 -19.17
C LYS A 5 7.51 27.89 -19.95
N LYS A 6 8.29 27.30 -20.86
CA LYS A 6 8.00 25.97 -21.40
C LYS A 6 7.84 25.03 -20.21
N LYS A 7 6.59 24.66 -19.88
CA LYS A 7 6.34 23.46 -19.08
C LYS A 7 6.98 22.31 -19.85
N ASN A 8 8.05 21.75 -19.33
CA ASN A 8 8.53 20.45 -19.77
C ASN A 8 7.37 19.49 -19.57
N ASP A 9 6.75 19.06 -20.64
CA ASP A 9 5.69 18.07 -20.64
C ASP A 9 6.33 16.68 -20.42
N ASN A 10 6.77 16.44 -19.18
CA ASN A 10 7.30 15.15 -18.75
C ASN A 10 6.22 14.06 -18.68
N SER A 11 4.94 14.39 -18.88
CA SER A 11 3.83 13.44 -18.80
C SER A 11 3.94 12.33 -19.86
N GLU A 12 4.45 12.63 -21.03
CA GLU A 12 4.63 11.65 -22.12
C GLU A 12 5.67 10.58 -21.79
N VAL A 13 6.65 10.90 -20.94
CA VAL A 13 7.76 10.00 -20.58
C VAL A 13 7.34 8.95 -19.54
N LEU A 14 6.26 9.21 -18.78
CA LEU A 14 5.85 8.38 -17.64
C LEU A 14 4.70 7.43 -17.95
N VAL A 15 4.23 7.39 -19.18
CA VAL A 15 3.16 6.49 -19.67
C VAL A 15 3.79 5.37 -20.48
N ASP A 16 3.26 4.16 -20.42
CA ASP A 16 3.71 3.09 -21.29
C ASP A 16 3.31 3.33 -22.76
N GLN A 17 3.96 2.63 -23.69
CA GLN A 17 3.75 2.84 -25.12
C GLN A 17 2.41 2.29 -25.65
N ALA A 18 1.60 1.64 -24.80
CA ALA A 18 0.24 1.23 -25.14
C ALA A 18 -0.73 2.44 -25.26
N TRP A 19 -0.29 3.61 -24.77
CA TRP A 19 -1.02 4.86 -24.88
C TRP A 19 -0.47 5.70 -26.04
N ARG A 20 -1.38 6.37 -26.72
CA ARG A 20 -1.00 7.35 -27.71
C ARG A 20 -0.52 8.62 -27.01
N ALA A 21 0.73 9.02 -27.24
CA ALA A 21 1.30 10.22 -26.66
C ALA A 21 0.41 11.45 -26.91
N GLY A 22 0.14 12.25 -25.87
CA GLY A 22 -0.63 13.49 -25.94
C GLY A 22 -2.11 13.32 -26.31
N ASP A 23 -2.60 12.12 -26.62
CA ASP A 23 -3.98 11.90 -27.01
C ASP A 23 -4.76 11.18 -25.90
N ARG A 24 -5.37 11.94 -25.03
CA ARG A 24 -6.30 11.43 -24.02
C ARG A 24 -7.72 11.19 -24.58
N SER A 25 -7.89 11.15 -25.91
CA SER A 25 -9.15 10.82 -26.57
C SER A 25 -9.60 9.37 -26.34
N LYS A 26 -8.96 8.66 -25.41
CA LYS A 26 -9.24 7.26 -25.03
C LYS A 26 -8.96 6.25 -26.15
N ARG A 27 -8.05 6.57 -27.03
CA ARG A 27 -7.58 5.63 -28.05
C ARG A 27 -6.32 4.96 -27.54
N PHE A 28 -6.38 3.64 -27.45
CA PHE A 28 -5.26 2.78 -27.06
C PHE A 28 -4.60 2.20 -28.30
N TYR A 29 -3.30 1.97 -28.26
CA TYR A 29 -2.64 1.10 -29.23
C TYR A 29 -2.97 -0.37 -28.98
N GLU A 30 -3.18 -0.71 -27.69
CA GLU A 30 -3.55 -2.05 -27.26
C GLU A 30 -4.82 -2.00 -26.41
N MET A 31 -5.65 -3.02 -26.54
CA MET A 31 -6.85 -3.15 -25.73
C MET A 31 -6.49 -3.52 -24.29
N THR A 32 -7.41 -3.27 -23.34
CA THR A 32 -7.19 -3.53 -21.91
C THR A 32 -6.85 -4.98 -21.56
N TYR A 33 -7.28 -5.93 -22.41
CA TYR A 33 -7.00 -7.37 -22.26
C TYR A 33 -5.67 -7.80 -22.90
N ALA A 34 -4.93 -6.90 -23.52
CA ALA A 34 -3.73 -7.20 -24.30
C ALA A 34 -2.52 -6.38 -23.84
N GLY A 35 -1.33 -6.81 -24.26
CA GLY A 35 -0.08 -6.10 -24.05
C GLY A 35 0.58 -6.32 -22.69
N ALA A 36 1.64 -5.56 -22.44
CA ALA A 36 2.35 -5.57 -21.17
C ALA A 36 1.54 -4.85 -20.08
N THR A 37 1.63 -5.36 -18.86
CA THR A 37 0.91 -4.80 -17.72
C THR A 37 1.86 -4.06 -16.78
N SER A 38 1.60 -2.76 -16.60
CA SER A 38 2.12 -1.96 -15.50
C SER A 38 0.95 -1.36 -14.73
N PHE A 39 1.16 -0.87 -13.51
CA PHE A 39 0.07 -0.29 -12.71
C PHE A 39 -0.55 0.91 -13.43
N LEU A 40 -1.84 0.82 -13.73
CA LEU A 40 -2.60 1.84 -14.46
C LEU A 40 -1.87 2.31 -15.75
N ARG A 41 -1.15 1.41 -16.41
CA ARG A 41 -0.32 1.67 -17.60
C ARG A 41 0.69 2.81 -17.39
N ARG A 42 1.20 2.98 -16.16
CA ARG A 42 2.28 3.92 -15.90
C ARG A 42 3.60 3.36 -16.42
N LYS A 43 4.53 4.24 -16.76
CA LYS A 43 5.87 3.84 -17.26
C LYS A 43 6.52 2.88 -16.27
N TYR A 44 6.89 1.70 -16.73
CA TYR A 44 7.71 0.76 -15.98
C TYR A 44 9.18 1.21 -16.05
N SER A 45 9.73 1.70 -14.94
CA SER A 45 11.04 2.33 -14.92
C SER A 45 11.67 2.29 -13.53
N LYS A 46 13.01 2.30 -13.49
CA LYS A 46 13.80 2.50 -12.26
C LYS A 46 14.31 3.96 -12.12
N GLU A 47 13.99 4.83 -13.07
CA GLU A 47 14.38 6.24 -13.02
C GLU A 47 13.41 7.02 -12.12
N LEU A 48 13.94 7.64 -11.07
CA LEU A 48 13.16 8.33 -10.04
C LEU A 48 13.24 9.85 -10.12
N ASN A 49 14.02 10.40 -11.08
CA ASN A 49 14.12 11.84 -11.22
C ASN A 49 12.78 12.47 -11.61
N GLY A 50 12.28 13.40 -10.79
CA GLY A 50 10.99 14.08 -11.00
C GLY A 50 9.76 13.19 -10.77
N VAL A 51 9.91 12.06 -10.07
CA VAL A 51 8.82 11.14 -9.72
C VAL A 51 8.27 11.47 -8.34
N ASP A 52 6.96 11.67 -8.25
CA ASP A 52 6.28 11.91 -6.98
C ASP A 52 5.98 10.60 -6.24
N ILE A 53 5.52 9.57 -6.98
CA ILE A 53 5.15 8.27 -6.43
C ILE A 53 5.72 7.14 -7.28
N ALA A 54 6.44 6.22 -6.63
CA ALA A 54 6.87 4.95 -7.20
C ALA A 54 5.95 3.82 -6.71
N VAL A 55 5.26 3.17 -7.64
CA VAL A 55 4.48 1.97 -7.36
C VAL A 55 5.43 0.79 -7.39
N SER A 56 5.48 0.03 -6.30
CA SER A 56 6.40 -1.10 -6.13
C SER A 56 5.69 -2.33 -5.60
N GLY A 57 6.20 -3.51 -5.90
CA GLY A 57 5.71 -4.76 -5.35
C GLY A 57 6.74 -5.47 -4.47
N VAL A 58 6.25 -6.17 -3.46
CA VAL A 58 7.04 -7.09 -2.64
C VAL A 58 6.37 -8.47 -2.67
N PRO A 59 6.71 -9.31 -3.66
CA PRO A 59 6.05 -10.59 -3.90
C PRO A 59 6.55 -11.69 -2.94
N PHE A 60 6.16 -11.57 -1.67
CA PHE A 60 6.55 -12.46 -0.57
C PHE A 60 5.31 -13.05 0.12
N ASP A 61 5.33 -14.35 0.48
CA ASP A 61 4.26 -15.01 1.23
C ASP A 61 4.75 -16.20 2.08
N SER A 62 6.03 -16.20 2.44
CA SER A 62 6.56 -17.31 3.25
C SER A 62 6.25 -17.16 4.75
N ALA A 63 5.72 -16.02 5.18
CA ALA A 63 5.24 -15.81 6.54
C ALA A 63 3.77 -16.24 6.76
N VAL A 64 3.03 -16.52 5.70
CA VAL A 64 1.60 -16.89 5.78
C VAL A 64 1.40 -18.20 6.52
N THR A 65 0.51 -18.19 7.50
CA THR A 65 0.24 -19.34 8.39
C THR A 65 -0.86 -20.27 7.88
N ASN A 66 -1.69 -19.85 6.90
CA ASN A 66 -2.81 -20.64 6.41
C ASN A 66 -2.76 -20.83 4.89
N ARG A 67 -3.22 -19.87 4.07
CA ARG A 67 -3.28 -20.02 2.62
C ARG A 67 -2.22 -19.17 1.92
N PRO A 68 -1.20 -19.78 1.28
CA PRO A 68 -0.21 -19.05 0.49
C PRO A 68 -0.81 -18.58 -0.85
N GLY A 69 -0.07 -17.72 -1.55
CA GLY A 69 -0.42 -17.23 -2.89
C GLY A 69 -0.41 -15.71 -3.01
N CYS A 70 -0.39 -14.97 -1.90
CA CYS A 70 -0.36 -13.51 -1.93
C CYS A 70 0.92 -12.95 -2.57
N ARG A 71 2.00 -13.74 -2.74
CA ARG A 71 3.15 -13.36 -3.58
C ARG A 71 2.76 -13.00 -5.02
N LEU A 72 1.62 -13.44 -5.49
CA LEU A 72 1.09 -13.10 -6.82
C LEU A 72 0.29 -11.78 -6.81
N GLY A 73 0.03 -11.19 -5.64
CA GLY A 73 -0.75 -9.96 -5.45
C GLY A 73 -0.27 -8.79 -6.30
N PRO A 74 1.02 -8.42 -6.26
CA PRO A 74 1.51 -7.28 -7.05
C PRO A 74 1.23 -7.43 -8.55
N ARG A 75 1.42 -8.64 -9.09
CA ARG A 75 1.15 -8.92 -10.50
C ARG A 75 -0.35 -8.87 -10.82
N ALA A 76 -1.18 -9.43 -9.94
CA ALA A 76 -2.63 -9.45 -10.13
C ALA A 76 -3.23 -8.04 -10.07
N ILE A 77 -2.78 -7.20 -9.14
CA ILE A 77 -3.21 -5.81 -9.02
C ILE A 77 -2.85 -5.02 -10.27
N ARG A 78 -1.61 -5.16 -10.78
CA ARG A 78 -1.19 -4.52 -12.04
C ARG A 78 -2.09 -4.93 -13.20
N SER A 79 -2.32 -6.23 -13.35
CA SER A 79 -3.18 -6.77 -14.41
C SER A 79 -4.60 -6.20 -14.35
N SER A 80 -5.20 -6.16 -13.16
CA SER A 80 -6.56 -5.61 -12.97
C SER A 80 -6.62 -4.10 -13.18
N SER A 81 -5.54 -3.38 -12.84
CA SER A 81 -5.52 -1.91 -12.89
C SER A 81 -5.61 -1.35 -14.30
N VAL A 82 -5.23 -2.11 -15.34
CA VAL A 82 -5.23 -1.60 -16.73
C VAL A 82 -6.62 -1.23 -17.23
N GLU A 83 -7.67 -1.84 -16.70
CA GLU A 83 -9.06 -1.49 -17.05
C GLU A 83 -9.43 -0.08 -16.61
N LEU A 84 -8.81 0.41 -15.55
CA LEU A 84 -9.08 1.73 -14.96
C LEU A 84 -8.16 2.81 -15.51
N ALA A 85 -7.16 2.46 -16.29
CA ALA A 85 -6.07 3.34 -16.68
C ALA A 85 -6.50 4.59 -17.47
N SER A 86 -7.65 4.55 -18.14
CA SER A 86 -8.20 5.68 -18.93
C SER A 86 -9.32 6.43 -18.23
N LEU A 87 -9.70 5.99 -17.03
CA LEU A 87 -10.85 6.55 -16.33
C LEU A 87 -10.43 7.66 -15.36
N ASN A 88 -11.27 8.67 -15.24
CA ASN A 88 -11.14 9.63 -14.16
C ASN A 88 -11.48 8.95 -12.83
N SER A 89 -10.86 9.40 -11.75
CA SER A 89 -11.11 8.91 -10.40
C SER A 89 -12.53 9.21 -9.96
N TYR A 90 -13.31 8.18 -9.65
CA TYR A 90 -14.66 8.34 -9.07
C TYR A 90 -14.57 8.40 -7.55
N PRO A 91 -15.32 9.27 -6.86
CA PRO A 91 -16.31 10.21 -7.38
C PRO A 91 -15.73 11.60 -7.77
N PHE A 92 -14.44 11.78 -7.69
CA PHE A 92 -13.77 13.09 -7.77
C PHE A 92 -13.77 13.70 -9.18
N GLY A 93 -13.91 12.91 -10.23
CA GLY A 93 -14.06 13.37 -11.61
C GLY A 93 -12.79 13.93 -12.27
N PHE A 94 -11.60 13.75 -11.69
CA PHE A 94 -10.35 14.17 -12.27
C PHE A 94 -9.38 12.99 -12.47
N ASP A 95 -8.37 13.19 -13.33
CA ASP A 95 -7.27 12.27 -13.53
C ASP A 95 -6.09 12.67 -12.64
N PRO A 96 -5.73 11.87 -11.59
CA PRO A 96 -4.66 12.22 -10.67
C PRO A 96 -3.29 12.35 -11.34
N PHE A 97 -3.09 11.70 -12.49
CA PHE A 97 -1.83 11.73 -13.23
C PHE A 97 -1.61 13.04 -14.01
N GLN A 98 -2.58 13.96 -13.99
CA GLN A 98 -2.37 15.34 -14.44
C GLN A 98 -1.61 16.18 -13.41
N HIS A 99 -1.57 15.71 -12.16
CA HIS A 99 -0.99 16.43 -11.03
C HIS A 99 0.19 15.71 -10.40
N LEU A 100 0.30 14.39 -10.58
CA LEU A 100 1.32 13.53 -9.96
C LEU A 100 2.07 12.75 -11.03
N ASN A 101 3.40 12.78 -10.93
CA ASN A 101 4.28 11.93 -11.72
C ASN A 101 4.39 10.57 -11.04
N VAL A 102 3.70 9.57 -11.58
CA VAL A 102 3.66 8.21 -11.03
C VAL A 102 4.29 7.24 -12.02
N ILE A 103 5.18 6.39 -11.51
CA ILE A 103 5.78 5.29 -12.28
C ILE A 103 5.48 3.95 -11.63
N ASP A 104 5.51 2.88 -12.42
CA ASP A 104 5.64 1.52 -11.92
C ASP A 104 7.12 1.19 -11.79
N TYR A 105 7.60 1.14 -10.54
CA TYR A 105 9.00 0.85 -10.24
C TYR A 105 9.32 -0.65 -10.31
N GLY A 106 8.29 -1.48 -10.47
CA GLY A 106 8.42 -2.95 -10.47
C GLY A 106 8.62 -3.53 -9.07
N ASP A 107 9.07 -4.77 -9.03
CA ASP A 107 9.11 -5.54 -7.79
C ASP A 107 10.49 -5.56 -7.13
N CYS A 108 10.49 -5.73 -5.82
CA CYS A 108 11.65 -6.07 -5.02
C CYS A 108 12.14 -7.47 -5.39
N TYR A 109 13.43 -7.62 -5.67
CA TYR A 109 14.03 -8.93 -5.88
C TYR A 109 14.27 -9.62 -4.52
N LEU A 110 13.68 -10.80 -4.35
CA LEU A 110 13.82 -11.62 -3.16
C LEU A 110 14.46 -12.96 -3.51
N ASN A 111 15.59 -13.26 -2.88
CA ASN A 111 16.24 -14.56 -3.05
C ASN A 111 15.64 -15.58 -2.09
N THR A 112 14.66 -16.35 -2.56
CA THR A 112 13.96 -17.37 -1.76
C THR A 112 14.85 -18.51 -1.29
N HIS A 113 16.04 -18.68 -1.88
CA HIS A 113 17.04 -19.66 -1.43
C HIS A 113 17.89 -19.16 -0.24
N LYS A 114 17.76 -17.88 0.11
CA LYS A 114 18.48 -17.22 1.20
C LYS A 114 17.52 -16.40 2.06
N PRO A 115 16.64 -17.05 2.83
CA PRO A 115 15.59 -16.36 3.59
C PRO A 115 16.12 -15.31 4.55
N GLU A 116 17.32 -15.49 5.08
CA GLU A 116 18.01 -14.54 5.95
C GLU A 116 18.32 -13.17 5.28
N THR A 117 18.25 -13.11 3.94
CA THR A 117 18.50 -11.87 3.20
C THR A 117 17.23 -11.09 2.85
N ILE A 118 16.05 -11.66 3.05
CA ILE A 118 14.76 -11.12 2.57
C ILE A 118 14.46 -9.77 3.21
N GLU A 119 14.57 -9.69 4.52
CA GLU A 119 14.31 -8.45 5.26
C GLU A 119 15.21 -7.31 4.80
N GLY A 120 16.54 -7.56 4.72
CA GLY A 120 17.51 -6.59 4.24
C GLY A 120 17.28 -6.18 2.78
N ALA A 121 16.80 -7.10 1.93
CA ALA A 121 16.47 -6.79 0.54
C ALA A 121 15.27 -5.84 0.45
N ILE A 122 14.21 -6.05 1.23
CA ILE A 122 13.03 -5.18 1.27
C ILE A 122 13.42 -3.79 1.81
N PHE A 123 14.18 -3.75 2.90
CA PHE A 123 14.68 -2.50 3.47
C PHE A 123 15.49 -1.69 2.45
N THR A 124 16.48 -2.31 1.79
CA THR A 124 17.33 -1.65 0.80
C THR A 124 16.53 -1.18 -0.40
N HIS A 125 15.58 -1.99 -0.86
CA HIS A 125 14.68 -1.63 -1.95
C HIS A 125 13.83 -0.38 -1.61
N ALA A 126 13.26 -0.33 -0.41
CA ALA A 126 12.52 0.84 0.05
C ALA A 126 13.42 2.08 0.12
N LYS A 127 14.60 1.96 0.72
CA LYS A 127 15.56 3.07 0.80
C LYS A 127 15.96 3.62 -0.56
N SER A 128 16.18 2.76 -1.55
CA SER A 128 16.53 3.21 -2.90
C SER A 128 15.47 4.13 -3.54
N ILE A 129 14.23 4.05 -3.08
CA ILE A 129 13.14 4.89 -3.55
C ILE A 129 12.98 6.13 -2.67
N ILE A 130 12.81 5.93 -1.36
CA ILE A 130 12.45 7.04 -0.46
C ILE A 130 13.58 8.05 -0.28
N ASP A 131 14.84 7.63 -0.39
CA ASP A 131 16.00 8.54 -0.27
C ASP A 131 16.03 9.60 -1.40
N THR A 132 15.38 9.35 -2.51
CA THR A 132 15.19 10.33 -3.60
C THR A 132 14.04 11.32 -3.35
N ASN A 133 13.37 11.27 -2.19
CA ASN A 133 12.16 11.99 -1.84
C ASN A 133 10.90 11.54 -2.62
N THR A 134 10.96 10.43 -3.32
CA THR A 134 9.82 9.78 -3.95
C THR A 134 9.02 9.01 -2.90
N LYS A 135 7.70 9.17 -2.90
CA LYS A 135 6.80 8.38 -2.04
C LYS A 135 6.62 6.98 -2.63
N MET A 136 6.32 6.02 -1.76
CA MET A 136 6.03 4.65 -2.18
C MET A 136 4.56 4.31 -2.06
N LEU A 137 4.02 3.61 -3.08
CA LEU A 137 2.82 2.80 -3.00
C LEU A 137 3.27 1.35 -3.19
N THR A 138 3.16 0.54 -2.14
CA THR A 138 3.69 -0.83 -2.15
C THR A 138 2.58 -1.85 -2.19
N PHE A 139 2.65 -2.79 -3.12
CA PHE A 139 1.77 -3.96 -3.19
C PHE A 139 2.44 -5.17 -2.56
N GLY A 140 1.80 -5.79 -1.58
CA GLY A 140 2.23 -7.05 -0.98
C GLY A 140 1.72 -8.26 -1.75
N GLY A 141 2.08 -9.25 -1.34
CA GLY A 141 2.65 -10.15 -0.40
C GLY A 141 1.92 -10.22 0.94
N ASP A 142 2.51 -10.98 1.83
CA ASP A 142 2.02 -11.05 3.19
C ASP A 142 2.40 -9.81 4.02
N HIS A 143 1.77 -9.67 5.19
CA HIS A 143 1.89 -8.44 5.98
C HIS A 143 3.25 -8.27 6.66
N PHE A 144 4.07 -9.33 6.76
CA PHE A 144 5.45 -9.23 7.27
C PHE A 144 6.26 -8.14 6.59
N ILE A 145 6.02 -7.89 5.30
CA ILE A 145 6.77 -6.89 4.52
C ILE A 145 6.70 -5.49 5.14
N SER A 146 5.69 -5.21 5.95
CA SER A 146 5.53 -3.91 6.62
C SER A 146 6.65 -3.59 7.60
N LEU A 147 7.24 -4.58 8.27
CA LEU A 147 8.32 -4.31 9.22
C LEU A 147 9.59 -3.72 8.56
N PRO A 148 10.20 -4.36 7.55
CA PRO A 148 11.36 -3.77 6.87
C PRO A 148 11.03 -2.46 6.12
N LEU A 149 9.80 -2.30 5.63
CA LEU A 149 9.35 -1.03 5.05
C LEU A 149 9.26 0.07 6.12
N LEU A 150 8.70 -0.20 7.29
CA LEU A 150 8.64 0.72 8.42
C LEU A 150 10.04 1.14 8.90
N ARG A 151 10.98 0.19 9.02
CA ARG A 151 12.36 0.50 9.38
C ARG A 151 13.00 1.49 8.40
N ALA A 152 12.81 1.27 7.09
CA ALA A 152 13.33 2.18 6.06
C ALA A 152 12.69 3.58 6.14
N HIS A 153 11.38 3.66 6.35
CA HIS A 153 10.69 4.93 6.48
C HIS A 153 11.02 5.66 7.79
N ALA A 154 11.08 4.93 8.91
CA ALA A 154 11.40 5.52 10.21
C ALA A 154 12.85 6.03 10.29
N GLU A 155 13.79 5.39 9.60
CA GLU A 155 15.16 5.91 9.48
C GLU A 155 15.19 7.30 8.82
N LYS A 156 14.32 7.54 7.85
CA LYS A 156 14.25 8.83 7.15
C LYS A 156 13.40 9.88 7.86
N TYR A 157 12.25 9.49 8.38
CA TYR A 157 11.21 10.41 8.84
C TYR A 157 11.05 10.46 10.36
N GLY A 158 11.80 9.63 11.11
CA GLY A 158 11.57 9.39 12.53
C GLY A 158 10.37 8.49 12.78
N PRO A 159 9.96 8.29 14.04
CA PRO A 159 8.80 7.46 14.37
C PRO A 159 7.54 7.93 13.66
N LEU A 160 6.77 6.99 13.11
CA LEU A 160 5.60 7.24 12.28
C LEU A 160 4.32 6.94 13.07
N SER A 161 3.23 7.60 12.72
CA SER A 161 1.90 7.09 13.08
C SER A 161 1.58 5.88 12.21
N LEU A 162 1.03 4.82 12.79
CA LEU A 162 0.48 3.69 12.07
C LEU A 162 -1.02 3.89 11.84
N LEU A 163 -1.47 3.78 10.59
CA LEU A 163 -2.86 3.57 10.24
C LEU A 163 -3.00 2.19 9.61
N GLN A 164 -3.50 1.24 10.36
CA GLN A 164 -3.68 -0.14 9.90
C GLN A 164 -5.17 -0.43 9.69
N PHE A 165 -5.51 -0.87 8.48
CA PHE A 165 -6.80 -1.49 8.17
C PHE A 165 -6.60 -3.00 8.09
N ASP A 166 -7.28 -3.76 8.95
CA ASP A 166 -7.00 -5.18 9.10
C ASP A 166 -8.12 -5.89 9.90
N SER A 167 -8.21 -7.20 9.77
CA SER A 167 -8.95 -8.04 10.68
C SER A 167 -8.16 -8.46 11.91
N HIS A 168 -6.82 -8.41 11.82
CA HIS A 168 -5.85 -8.81 12.83
C HIS A 168 -5.13 -7.62 13.45
N CYS A 169 -4.65 -7.78 14.67
CA CYS A 169 -3.86 -6.73 15.32
C CYS A 169 -2.39 -6.72 14.89
N ASP A 170 -1.85 -7.88 14.50
CA ASP A 170 -0.45 -8.10 14.13
C ASP A 170 0.56 -7.63 15.19
N THR A 171 0.13 -7.75 16.45
CA THR A 171 0.91 -7.41 17.65
C THR A 171 1.08 -8.60 18.60
N TRP A 172 0.99 -9.84 18.07
CA TRP A 172 1.30 -11.04 18.86
C TRP A 172 2.80 -11.16 19.12
N GLU A 173 3.15 -11.95 20.12
CA GLU A 173 4.56 -12.24 20.45
C GLU A 173 5.24 -13.00 19.29
N PRO A 174 6.42 -12.55 18.81
CA PRO A 174 7.11 -13.20 17.71
C PRO A 174 7.62 -14.59 18.09
N GLN A 175 7.40 -15.55 17.19
CA GLN A 175 7.95 -16.90 17.31
C GLN A 175 9.19 -17.11 16.42
N GLY A 176 9.53 -16.12 15.61
CA GLY A 176 10.67 -16.13 14.70
C GLY A 176 10.87 -14.77 14.03
N PRO A 177 11.92 -14.64 13.21
CA PRO A 177 12.24 -13.35 12.56
C PRO A 177 11.31 -12.99 11.40
N ILE A 178 10.61 -13.98 10.84
CA ILE A 178 9.67 -13.81 9.72
C ILE A 178 8.30 -14.29 10.19
N ASP A 179 7.40 -13.34 10.43
CA ASP A 179 6.08 -13.61 10.96
C ASP A 179 5.14 -12.48 10.56
N HIS A 180 3.97 -12.81 10.01
CA HIS A 180 3.01 -11.83 9.49
C HIS A 180 1.97 -11.36 10.53
N GLY A 181 2.06 -11.85 11.77
CA GLY A 181 1.15 -11.47 12.87
C GLY A 181 1.83 -10.69 14.00
N THR A 182 3.11 -10.31 13.87
CA THR A 182 3.91 -9.81 14.99
C THR A 182 4.71 -8.55 14.69
N MET A 183 4.69 -8.11 13.43
CA MET A 183 5.56 -7.04 12.97
C MET A 183 5.25 -5.69 13.62
N PHE A 184 4.03 -5.40 14.04
CA PHE A 184 3.73 -4.13 14.69
C PHE A 184 4.11 -4.12 16.17
N LEU A 185 4.11 -5.25 16.86
CA LEU A 185 4.74 -5.33 18.19
C LEU A 185 6.24 -5.07 18.10
N THR A 186 6.90 -5.68 17.13
CA THR A 186 8.33 -5.45 16.87
C THR A 186 8.58 -3.96 16.54
N ALA A 187 7.76 -3.36 15.68
CA ALA A 187 7.89 -1.96 15.31
C ALA A 187 7.69 -1.00 16.50
N VAL A 188 6.77 -1.31 17.42
CA VAL A 188 6.60 -0.56 18.67
C VAL A 188 7.83 -0.69 19.56
N ASN A 189 8.33 -1.92 19.77
CA ASN A 189 9.49 -2.17 20.62
C ASN A 189 10.79 -1.53 20.08
N GLU A 190 10.91 -1.41 18.77
CA GLU A 190 12.02 -0.70 18.11
C GLU A 190 11.84 0.82 18.06
N GLY A 191 10.69 1.34 18.49
CA GLY A 191 10.41 2.78 18.46
C GLY A 191 10.18 3.33 17.05
N LEU A 192 9.78 2.48 16.09
CA LEU A 192 9.47 2.90 14.70
C LEU A 192 8.09 3.55 14.59
N ILE A 193 7.21 3.25 15.55
CA ILE A 193 5.82 3.70 15.58
C ILE A 193 5.59 4.53 16.84
N ASN A 194 4.92 5.67 16.67
CA ASN A 194 4.38 6.45 17.79
C ASN A 194 2.98 5.94 18.13
N VAL A 195 2.86 5.17 19.21
CA VAL A 195 1.59 4.56 19.64
C VAL A 195 0.51 5.58 19.95
N ASP A 196 0.87 6.77 20.49
CA ASP A 196 -0.08 7.82 20.86
C ASP A 196 -0.82 8.44 19.67
N THR A 197 -0.27 8.30 18.47
CA THR A 197 -0.86 8.82 17.23
C THR A 197 -1.22 7.72 16.23
N SER A 198 -1.10 6.46 16.66
CA SER A 198 -1.39 5.28 15.84
C SER A 198 -2.79 4.73 16.11
N ILE A 199 -3.36 4.07 15.09
CA ILE A 199 -4.70 3.51 15.13
C ILE A 199 -4.82 2.27 14.24
N GLN A 200 -5.50 1.25 14.75
CA GLN A 200 -5.88 0.02 14.04
C GLN A 200 -7.39 0.01 13.81
N VAL A 201 -7.82 -0.37 12.62
CA VAL A 201 -9.22 -0.23 12.18
C VAL A 201 -9.72 -1.54 11.60
N GLY A 202 -10.85 -2.03 12.10
CA GLY A 202 -11.54 -3.22 11.60
C GLY A 202 -11.23 -4.51 12.31
N LEU A 203 -10.45 -4.46 13.39
CA LEU A 203 -10.04 -5.65 14.14
C LEU A 203 -11.25 -6.47 14.58
N ARG A 204 -11.15 -7.78 14.45
CA ARG A 204 -12.13 -8.77 14.89
C ARG A 204 -11.53 -10.10 15.32
N THR A 205 -10.23 -10.07 15.58
CA THR A 205 -9.48 -11.10 16.29
C THR A 205 -9.05 -10.56 17.65
N HIS A 206 -8.88 -11.44 18.63
CA HIS A 206 -8.54 -11.04 19.98
C HIS A 206 -7.02 -11.15 20.23
N ASN A 207 -6.49 -10.17 20.96
CA ASN A 207 -5.16 -10.22 21.54
C ASN A 207 -5.24 -9.60 22.94
N ASP A 208 -4.70 -10.29 23.94
CA ASP A 208 -4.67 -9.80 25.32
C ASP A 208 -3.63 -8.71 25.55
N LEU A 209 -2.68 -8.53 24.61
CA LEU A 209 -1.62 -7.55 24.72
C LEU A 209 -2.08 -6.16 24.27
N ASP A 210 -2.13 -5.22 25.19
CA ASP A 210 -2.32 -3.81 24.89
C ASP A 210 -0.96 -3.13 24.67
N VAL A 211 -0.70 -2.72 23.43
CA VAL A 211 0.52 -2.02 23.03
C VAL A 211 0.35 -0.49 23.01
N GLY A 212 -0.80 0.04 23.42
CA GLY A 212 -1.10 1.47 23.45
C GLY A 212 -1.58 2.07 22.12
N ILE A 213 -1.74 1.26 21.07
CA ILE A 213 -2.33 1.70 19.80
C ILE A 213 -3.86 1.75 19.95
N GLU A 214 -4.47 2.84 19.52
CA GLU A 214 -5.92 2.96 19.54
C GLU A 214 -6.58 1.95 18.59
N VAL A 215 -7.70 1.34 19.00
CA VAL A 215 -8.44 0.37 18.18
C VAL A 215 -9.85 0.89 17.87
N ILE A 216 -10.20 0.84 16.58
CA ILE A 216 -11.59 0.87 16.09
C ILE A 216 -11.91 -0.53 15.59
N ASP A 217 -12.57 -1.34 16.41
CA ASP A 217 -12.97 -2.68 16.00
C ASP A 217 -14.10 -2.64 14.95
N VAL A 218 -14.36 -3.77 14.32
CA VAL A 218 -15.38 -3.85 13.27
C VAL A 218 -16.80 -3.59 13.82
N ARG A 219 -17.06 -3.89 15.09
CA ARG A 219 -18.36 -3.65 15.72
C ARG A 219 -18.64 -2.15 15.86
N TYR A 220 -17.60 -1.38 16.27
CA TYR A 220 -17.72 0.07 16.31
C TYR A 220 -18.07 0.62 14.92
N ILE A 221 -17.45 0.11 13.85
CA ILE A 221 -17.73 0.54 12.47
C ILE A 221 -19.17 0.26 12.10
N HIS A 222 -19.67 -0.95 12.38
CA HIS A 222 -21.05 -1.34 12.07
C HIS A 222 -22.09 -0.53 12.87
N GLU A 223 -21.81 -0.21 14.11
CA GLU A 223 -22.72 0.53 14.99
C GLU A 223 -22.72 2.05 14.74
N ASN A 224 -21.56 2.63 14.41
CA ASN A 224 -21.37 4.08 14.34
C ASN A 224 -21.22 4.62 12.91
N GLY A 225 -20.91 3.75 11.97
CA GLY A 225 -20.73 4.09 10.55
C GLY A 225 -19.34 4.67 10.21
N ILE A 226 -19.09 4.77 8.92
CA ILE A 226 -17.78 5.16 8.35
C ILE A 226 -17.40 6.57 8.78
N LYS A 227 -18.33 7.52 8.67
CA LYS A 227 -18.05 8.93 8.95
C LYS A 227 -17.47 9.15 10.35
N LYS A 228 -18.07 8.58 11.39
CA LYS A 228 -17.57 8.69 12.77
C LYS A 228 -16.23 7.99 12.95
N SER A 229 -16.04 6.86 12.26
CA SER A 229 -14.76 6.15 12.28
C SER A 229 -13.65 6.98 11.65
N VAL A 230 -13.89 7.60 10.49
CA VAL A 230 -12.95 8.50 9.82
C VAL A 230 -12.63 9.74 10.67
N GLU A 231 -13.65 10.37 11.29
CA GLU A 231 -13.45 11.50 12.21
C GLU A 231 -12.51 11.11 13.37
N ARG A 232 -12.66 9.90 13.91
CA ARG A 232 -11.81 9.38 14.98
C ARG A 232 -10.39 9.11 14.51
N ILE A 233 -10.22 8.52 13.33
CA ILE A 233 -8.93 8.28 12.68
C ILE A 233 -8.19 9.62 12.49
N LEU A 234 -8.82 10.59 11.85
CA LEU A 234 -8.21 11.90 11.58
C LEU A 234 -7.82 12.63 12.86
N LYS A 235 -8.63 12.54 13.91
CA LYS A 235 -8.32 13.10 15.22
C LYS A 235 -7.09 12.44 15.85
N ARG A 236 -6.94 11.11 15.71
CA ARG A 236 -5.84 10.35 16.32
C ARG A 236 -4.52 10.62 15.60
N ILE A 237 -4.51 10.54 14.28
CA ILE A 237 -3.31 10.74 13.46
C ILE A 237 -2.92 12.22 13.41
N ASN A 238 -3.91 13.12 13.40
CA ASN A 238 -3.71 14.55 13.29
C ASN A 238 -2.81 14.93 12.07
N LYS A 239 -1.72 15.67 12.27
CA LYS A 239 -0.79 16.15 11.23
C LYS A 239 0.57 15.44 11.28
N THR A 240 0.61 14.22 11.75
CA THR A 240 1.86 13.44 11.83
C THR A 240 2.20 12.77 10.51
N ASN A 241 3.47 12.40 10.33
CA ASN A 241 3.85 11.48 9.27
C ASN A 241 3.23 10.12 9.54
N CYS A 242 2.48 9.59 8.58
CA CYS A 242 1.71 8.37 8.74
C CYS A 242 2.16 7.29 7.75
N TYR A 243 2.38 6.09 8.26
CA TYR A 243 2.47 4.86 7.48
C TYR A 243 1.10 4.22 7.46
N MET A 244 0.47 4.21 6.28
CA MET A 244 -0.81 3.53 6.08
C MET A 244 -0.56 2.13 5.51
N THR A 245 -1.18 1.13 6.13
CA THR A 245 -1.19 -0.24 5.63
C THR A 245 -2.63 -0.75 5.56
N PHE A 246 -2.90 -1.53 4.51
CA PHE A 246 -4.22 -2.07 4.25
C PHE A 246 -4.09 -3.56 3.96
N ASP A 247 -4.44 -4.40 4.95
CA ASP A 247 -4.63 -5.82 4.71
C ASP A 247 -5.99 -6.03 4.04
N ILE A 248 -6.01 -6.83 2.98
CA ILE A 248 -7.24 -7.07 2.24
C ILE A 248 -8.30 -7.82 3.05
N ASP A 249 -7.90 -8.49 4.12
CA ASP A 249 -8.82 -9.17 5.02
C ASP A 249 -9.57 -8.21 5.98
N PHE A 250 -9.26 -6.91 5.97
CA PHE A 250 -10.16 -5.87 6.48
C PHE A 250 -11.56 -6.00 5.89
N LEU A 251 -11.63 -6.37 4.60
CA LEU A 251 -12.88 -6.70 3.94
C LEU A 251 -13.46 -8.01 4.47
N ASP A 252 -14.78 -8.13 4.40
CA ASP A 252 -15.43 -9.42 4.64
C ASP A 252 -15.00 -10.43 3.55
N PRO A 253 -14.83 -11.73 3.89
CA PRO A 253 -14.49 -12.76 2.92
C PRO A 253 -15.47 -12.90 1.74
N ALA A 254 -16.68 -12.40 1.86
CA ALA A 254 -17.62 -12.32 0.73
C ALA A 254 -17.11 -11.41 -0.39
N PHE A 255 -16.27 -10.42 -0.08
CA PHE A 255 -15.68 -9.48 -1.04
C PHE A 255 -14.20 -9.78 -1.34
N ALA A 256 -13.49 -10.37 -0.40
CA ALA A 256 -12.08 -10.71 -0.52
C ALA A 256 -11.78 -12.16 -0.12
N PRO A 257 -12.31 -13.17 -0.84
CA PRO A 257 -12.16 -14.58 -0.46
C PRO A 257 -10.75 -15.12 -0.64
N GLY A 258 -9.89 -14.42 -1.39
CA GLY A 258 -8.55 -14.88 -1.78
C GLY A 258 -7.45 -14.57 -0.74
N THR A 259 -7.75 -13.90 0.36
CA THR A 259 -6.75 -13.62 1.41
C THR A 259 -6.29 -14.90 2.14
N GLY A 260 -5.11 -14.83 2.76
CA GLY A 260 -4.49 -15.96 3.46
C GLY A 260 -5.23 -16.36 4.72
N THR A 261 -5.68 -15.40 5.50
CA THR A 261 -6.26 -15.56 6.85
C THR A 261 -7.60 -14.81 6.98
N PRO A 262 -8.64 -15.22 6.23
CA PRO A 262 -9.91 -14.51 6.23
C PRO A 262 -10.64 -14.63 7.58
N VAL A 263 -11.23 -13.53 8.04
CA VAL A 263 -12.11 -13.47 9.21
C VAL A 263 -13.45 -12.88 8.79
N CYS A 264 -14.55 -13.55 9.09
CA CYS A 264 -15.90 -13.06 8.73
C CYS A 264 -16.33 -11.85 9.57
N GLY A 265 -17.31 -11.10 9.06
CA GLY A 265 -17.86 -9.92 9.73
C GLY A 265 -17.14 -8.60 9.37
N GLY A 266 -16.34 -8.61 8.32
CA GLY A 266 -15.64 -7.42 7.82
C GLY A 266 -16.54 -6.40 7.14
N VAL A 267 -15.92 -5.44 6.43
CA VAL A 267 -16.62 -4.39 5.68
C VAL A 267 -16.79 -4.77 4.22
N ALA A 268 -17.77 -4.15 3.55
CA ALA A 268 -17.90 -4.25 2.09
C ALA A 268 -16.87 -3.38 1.36
N THR A 269 -16.60 -3.68 0.09
CA THR A 269 -15.64 -2.93 -0.74
C THR A 269 -15.95 -1.44 -0.81
N TRP A 270 -17.23 -1.06 -0.98
CA TRP A 270 -17.61 0.35 -1.04
C TRP A 270 -17.33 1.08 0.29
N GLN A 271 -17.50 0.39 1.43
CA GLN A 271 -17.18 0.94 2.75
C GLN A 271 -15.66 1.18 2.89
N ALA A 272 -14.85 0.23 2.42
CA ALA A 272 -13.40 0.39 2.43
C ALA A 272 -12.93 1.58 1.56
N LEU A 273 -13.56 1.77 0.39
CA LEU A 273 -13.27 2.93 -0.48
C LEU A 273 -13.62 4.27 0.17
N GLU A 274 -14.63 4.31 1.04
CA GLU A 274 -15.00 5.52 1.79
C GLU A 274 -14.01 5.83 2.95
N PHE A 275 -13.22 4.86 3.39
CA PHE A 275 -12.18 5.06 4.39
C PHE A 275 -10.90 5.65 3.80
N ILE A 276 -10.58 5.34 2.53
CA ILE A 276 -9.36 5.74 1.82
C ILE A 276 -9.58 7.03 1.03
#